data_a55317f38454fb7f5733fd9448201bc4
#
_entry.id   a55317f38454fb7f5733fd9448201bc4
#
_cell.length_a   1.000
_cell.length_b   1.000
_cell.length_c   1.000
_cell.angle_alpha   90.00
_cell.angle_beta   90.00
_cell.angle_gamma   90.00
#
_symmetry.space_group_name_H-M   'P 1'
#
loop_
_entity.id
_entity.type
_entity.pdbx_description
1 polymer ?
#
loop_
_entity_poly.entity_id
_entity_poly.type
_entity_poly.pdbx_seq_one_letter_code
_entity_poly.pdbx_strand_id
1 'polypeptide(L)'
;MERKESLSSILIENLSQKTKDKILENFIEDPEAKLAREKLKSISISDLRYIKSKNEEEVYEILNSEYKKGQYFMYCGPLLININPGPDLMKNYLNLKNWVKETENINESEWKPHLYSFMYFVYQTMVNEKKDQVVNMLGQIGSGKTFNIIHIIEYFCCMVGPENLQIETFDIIHKSIQLTHIMGSIFRENNLESSSCGILLRLGFNNDNKICNFDFEAQILDCTLPFSENGRSFSILHSLVGAANSDIKRTFGIPEDEIHLNFFRKFSKNFSKKTKERFKLNDLEIWNRYFGLLKFFDFKKEEIIEIIQIFSFLINVNELGITKGKVNEISGYVISKGQCSKRLSIILNMMKMILFII
;
A
#
# COMPACT_ATOMS: atom_id res chain seq x y z
N MET A 1 30.40 -7.50 -6.33
CA MET A 1 30.21 -8.18 -5.02
C MET A 1 29.05 -7.49 -4.33
N GLU A 2 27.82 -7.95 -4.64
CA GLU A 2 26.61 -7.44 -3.97
C GLU A 2 26.59 -8.01 -2.55
N ARG A 3 26.44 -7.13 -1.57
CA ARG A 3 26.21 -7.53 -0.18
C ARG A 3 24.85 -8.21 -0.14
N LYS A 4 24.83 -9.52 0.10
CA LYS A 4 23.61 -10.24 0.51
C LYS A 4 23.22 -9.68 1.88
N GLU A 5 22.20 -8.84 1.93
CA GLU A 5 21.58 -8.48 3.21
C GLU A 5 20.94 -9.74 3.80
N SER A 6 21.17 -9.98 5.07
CA SER A 6 20.73 -11.18 5.76
C SER A 6 19.24 -11.12 6.08
N LEU A 7 18.55 -12.26 6.00
CA LEU A 7 17.11 -12.36 6.34
C LEU A 7 16.81 -11.94 7.79
N SER A 8 17.74 -12.17 8.70
CA SER A 8 17.63 -11.74 10.10
C SER A 8 17.68 -10.22 10.23
N SER A 9 18.53 -9.53 9.45
CA SER A 9 18.55 -8.05 9.43
C SER A 9 17.25 -7.47 8.92
N ILE A 10 16.65 -8.08 7.89
CA ILE A 10 15.39 -7.62 7.29
C ILE A 10 14.19 -7.81 8.25
N LEU A 11 14.16 -8.91 8.99
CA LEU A 11 13.05 -9.25 9.90
C LEU A 11 13.15 -8.55 11.25
N ILE A 12 14.35 -8.26 11.73
CA ILE A 12 14.61 -7.84 13.10
C ILE A 12 15.04 -6.37 13.21
N GLU A 13 15.69 -5.78 12.19
CA GLU A 13 16.24 -4.41 12.29
C GLU A 13 15.17 -3.33 12.54
N ASN A 14 13.95 -3.52 12.09
CA ASN A 14 12.87 -2.53 12.23
C ASN A 14 12.05 -2.64 13.53
N LEU A 15 12.38 -3.59 14.43
CA LEU A 15 11.71 -3.73 15.71
C LEU A 15 12.53 -3.04 16.81
N SER A 16 11.85 -2.43 17.78
CA SER A 16 12.55 -1.90 18.97
C SER A 16 13.24 -3.02 19.73
N GLN A 17 14.39 -2.74 20.36
CA GLN A 17 15.16 -3.75 21.10
C GLN A 17 14.31 -4.45 22.15
N LYS A 18 13.44 -3.72 22.85
CA LYS A 18 12.50 -4.26 23.84
C LYS A 18 11.46 -5.23 23.26
N THR A 19 11.06 -5.02 21.99
CA THR A 19 10.16 -5.92 21.27
C THR A 19 10.93 -7.16 20.80
N LYS A 20 12.18 -6.99 20.39
CA LYS A 20 13.09 -8.09 20.03
C LYS A 20 13.33 -9.03 21.20
N ASP A 21 13.65 -8.46 22.36
CA ASP A 21 13.93 -9.21 23.59
C ASP A 21 12.67 -9.96 24.07
N LYS A 22 11.50 -9.32 24.02
CA LYS A 22 10.23 -9.94 24.40
C LYS A 22 9.77 -11.06 23.44
N ILE A 23 10.07 -10.92 22.16
CA ILE A 23 9.85 -11.96 21.17
C ILE A 23 10.79 -13.13 21.45
N LEU A 24 12.07 -12.86 21.72
CA LEU A 24 13.09 -13.87 22.04
C LEU A 24 12.79 -14.60 23.35
N GLU A 25 12.37 -13.92 24.40
CA GLU A 25 12.00 -14.54 25.69
C GLU A 25 10.81 -15.49 25.53
N ASN A 26 9.77 -15.12 24.77
CA ASN A 26 8.64 -16.01 24.48
C ASN A 26 9.01 -17.20 23.58
N PHE A 27 10.12 -17.14 22.85
CA PHE A 27 10.62 -18.23 22.01
C PHE A 27 11.37 -19.33 22.78
N ILE A 28 11.83 -19.06 24.01
CA ILE A 28 12.80 -19.92 24.69
C ILE A 28 12.15 -20.95 25.62
N GLU A 29 10.91 -20.74 26.12
CA GLU A 29 10.34 -21.55 27.22
C GLU A 29 8.90 -22.02 27.07
N ASP A 30 8.40 -22.28 25.89
CA ASP A 30 7.05 -22.85 25.73
C ASP A 30 7.07 -24.38 25.83
N PRO A 31 6.54 -25.00 26.91
CA PRO A 31 6.47 -26.46 27.05
C PRO A 31 5.60 -27.14 26.00
N GLU A 32 4.59 -26.46 25.46
CA GLU A 32 3.75 -26.98 24.36
C GLU A 32 4.51 -27.07 23.05
N ALA A 33 5.47 -26.17 22.83
CA ALA A 33 6.39 -26.24 21.69
C ALA A 33 7.25 -27.52 21.69
N LYS A 34 7.57 -28.04 22.88
CA LYS A 34 8.34 -29.29 23.03
C LYS A 34 7.50 -30.53 22.67
N LEU A 35 6.22 -30.53 23.04
CA LEU A 35 5.29 -31.62 22.72
C LEU A 35 4.92 -31.62 21.24
N ALA A 36 4.77 -30.44 20.64
CA ALA A 36 4.56 -30.28 19.21
C ALA A 36 5.78 -30.74 18.37
N ARG A 37 7.01 -30.56 18.88
CA ARG A 37 8.25 -31.08 18.24
C ARG A 37 8.23 -32.60 18.02
N GLU A 38 7.66 -33.36 18.90
CA GLU A 38 7.61 -34.83 18.79
C GLU A 38 6.57 -35.29 17.79
N LYS A 39 5.46 -34.59 17.66
CA LYS A 39 4.41 -34.86 16.66
C LYS A 39 4.77 -34.44 15.24
N LEU A 40 5.64 -33.42 15.08
CA LEU A 40 5.99 -32.82 13.78
C LEU A 40 7.17 -33.51 13.07
N LYS A 41 7.73 -34.60 13.60
CA LYS A 41 8.84 -35.36 12.96
C LYS A 41 8.50 -35.97 11.60
N SER A 42 7.25 -35.98 11.19
CA SER A 42 6.77 -36.53 9.90
C SER A 42 6.08 -35.51 8.98
N ILE A 43 5.94 -34.23 9.40
CA ILE A 43 5.19 -33.20 8.67
C ILE A 43 6.18 -32.19 8.05
N SER A 44 5.89 -31.76 6.84
CA SER A 44 6.53 -30.60 6.18
C SER A 44 6.74 -29.48 7.21
N ILE A 45 7.94 -28.87 7.25
CA ILE A 45 8.26 -27.83 8.22
C ILE A 45 7.38 -26.61 7.94
N SER A 46 6.26 -26.54 8.63
CA SER A 46 5.30 -25.43 8.50
C SER A 46 5.60 -24.24 9.42
N ASP A 47 6.48 -24.44 10.40
CA ASP A 47 6.87 -23.42 11.37
C ASP A 47 8.39 -23.41 11.58
N LEU A 48 9.00 -22.26 11.33
CA LEU A 48 10.45 -22.05 11.42
C LEU A 48 11.01 -22.20 12.85
N ARG A 49 10.16 -22.18 13.87
CA ARG A 49 10.62 -22.46 15.25
C ARG A 49 11.21 -23.85 15.40
N TYR A 50 10.79 -24.80 14.59
CA TYR A 50 11.13 -26.21 14.70
C TYR A 50 12.33 -26.65 13.86
N ILE A 51 13.02 -25.71 13.20
CA ILE A 51 14.26 -26.00 12.49
C ILE A 51 15.40 -26.27 13.49
N LYS A 52 16.29 -27.18 13.12
CA LYS A 52 17.38 -27.64 13.99
C LYS A 52 18.46 -26.58 14.21
N SER A 53 18.85 -25.93 13.16
CA SER A 53 19.84 -24.85 13.17
C SER A 53 19.11 -23.54 12.88
N LYS A 54 19.45 -22.48 13.61
CA LYS A 54 18.86 -21.14 13.45
C LYS A 54 19.78 -20.21 12.67
N ASN A 55 20.60 -20.75 11.75
CA ASN A 55 21.40 -19.92 10.88
C ASN A 55 20.60 -19.44 9.66
N GLU A 56 21.02 -18.32 9.09
CA GLU A 56 20.34 -17.67 7.98
C GLU A 56 20.28 -18.54 6.71
N GLU A 57 21.32 -19.31 6.45
CA GLU A 57 21.43 -20.17 5.27
C GLU A 57 20.38 -21.27 5.31
N GLU A 58 20.19 -21.94 6.44
CA GLU A 58 19.19 -22.98 6.60
C GLU A 58 17.76 -22.42 6.50
N VAL A 59 17.50 -21.28 7.12
CA VAL A 59 16.21 -20.59 6.99
C VAL A 59 15.92 -20.24 5.53
N TYR A 60 16.92 -19.70 4.82
CA TYR A 60 16.78 -19.38 3.40
C TYR A 60 16.51 -20.62 2.55
N GLU A 61 17.23 -21.73 2.78
CA GLU A 61 17.03 -22.96 2.04
C GLU A 61 15.63 -23.55 2.25
N ILE A 62 15.13 -23.53 3.48
CA ILE A 62 13.78 -23.98 3.81
C ILE A 62 12.74 -23.11 3.12
N LEU A 63 12.84 -21.78 3.25
CA LEU A 63 11.92 -20.87 2.59
C LEU A 63 11.93 -21.03 1.07
N ASN A 64 13.10 -21.19 0.47
CA ASN A 64 13.25 -21.40 -0.97
C ASN A 64 12.69 -22.78 -1.42
N SER A 65 12.87 -23.80 -0.61
CA SER A 65 12.31 -25.13 -0.86
C SER A 65 10.79 -25.12 -0.85
N GLU A 66 10.18 -24.51 0.17
CA GLU A 66 8.72 -24.40 0.28
C GLU A 66 8.14 -23.48 -0.81
N TYR A 67 8.82 -22.37 -1.13
CA TYR A 67 8.45 -21.51 -2.26
C TYR A 67 8.40 -22.28 -3.59
N LYS A 68 9.40 -23.14 -3.88
CA LYS A 68 9.42 -23.97 -5.09
C LYS A 68 8.30 -25.00 -5.13
N LYS A 69 7.77 -25.40 -3.98
CA LYS A 69 6.59 -26.28 -3.86
C LYS A 69 5.26 -25.52 -4.00
N GLY A 70 5.30 -24.19 -4.17
CA GLY A 70 4.11 -23.34 -4.24
C GLY A 70 3.55 -22.95 -2.87
N GLN A 71 4.30 -23.18 -1.78
CA GLN A 71 3.93 -22.75 -0.45
C GLN A 71 4.51 -21.35 -0.17
N TYR A 72 3.68 -20.35 -0.15
CA TYR A 72 4.11 -18.94 -0.04
C TYR A 72 3.98 -18.38 1.37
N PHE A 73 3.38 -19.12 2.29
CA PHE A 73 3.25 -18.74 3.69
C PHE A 73 3.91 -19.77 4.60
N MET A 74 4.51 -19.27 5.68
CA MET A 74 5.15 -20.10 6.69
C MET A 74 4.99 -19.45 8.06
N TYR A 75 4.74 -20.24 9.09
CA TYR A 75 4.71 -19.74 10.46
C TYR A 75 6.13 -19.54 11.02
N CYS A 76 6.25 -18.56 11.91
CA CYS A 76 7.35 -18.43 12.84
C CYS A 76 6.74 -18.03 14.20
N GLY A 77 6.20 -19.01 14.91
CA GLY A 77 5.40 -18.76 16.10
C GLY A 77 4.16 -17.90 15.82
N PRO A 78 4.01 -16.74 16.47
CA PRO A 78 2.87 -15.86 16.26
C PRO A 78 2.97 -15.03 14.97
N LEU A 79 4.04 -15.21 14.21
CA LEU A 79 4.25 -14.49 12.95
C LEU A 79 3.88 -15.38 11.76
N LEU A 80 3.23 -14.77 10.77
CA LEU A 80 3.04 -15.36 9.47
C LEU A 80 4.00 -14.69 8.47
N ILE A 81 4.93 -15.45 7.94
CA ILE A 81 5.89 -14.99 6.93
C ILE A 81 5.26 -15.22 5.56
N ASN A 82 5.24 -14.19 4.72
CA ASN A 82 4.78 -14.26 3.33
C ASN A 82 5.94 -13.99 2.38
N ILE A 83 6.16 -14.92 1.45
CA ILE A 83 7.07 -14.73 0.32
C ILE A 83 6.23 -14.42 -0.91
N ASN A 84 6.29 -13.18 -1.40
CA ASN A 84 5.47 -12.73 -2.51
C ASN A 84 5.96 -13.32 -3.86
N PRO A 85 5.21 -14.23 -4.50
CA PRO A 85 5.59 -14.81 -5.80
C PRO A 85 5.21 -13.92 -7.00
N GLY A 86 4.61 -12.77 -6.73
CA GLY A 86 4.03 -11.87 -7.72
C GLY A 86 2.50 -11.94 -7.76
N PRO A 87 1.85 -10.92 -8.33
CA PRO A 87 0.40 -10.73 -8.21
C PRO A 87 -0.43 -11.86 -8.82
N ASP A 88 -0.03 -12.40 -9.96
CA ASP A 88 -0.81 -13.42 -10.67
C ASP A 88 -0.86 -14.75 -9.91
N LEU A 89 0.29 -15.20 -9.40
CA LEU A 89 0.37 -16.43 -8.61
C LEU A 89 -0.32 -16.25 -7.26
N MET A 90 -0.10 -15.11 -6.61
CA MET A 90 -0.71 -14.82 -5.31
C MET A 90 -2.23 -14.71 -5.40
N LYS A 91 -2.78 -14.13 -6.46
CA LYS A 91 -4.23 -14.05 -6.68
C LYS A 91 -4.89 -15.42 -6.77
N ASN A 92 -4.23 -16.38 -7.42
CA ASN A 92 -4.73 -17.74 -7.51
C ASN A 92 -4.60 -18.47 -6.16
N TYR A 93 -3.50 -18.26 -5.45
CA TYR A 93 -3.24 -18.85 -4.14
C TYR A 93 -4.20 -18.33 -3.07
N LEU A 94 -4.48 -17.03 -3.03
CA LEU A 94 -5.43 -16.37 -2.12
C LEU A 94 -6.87 -16.40 -2.66
N ASN A 95 -7.28 -17.43 -3.37
CA ASN A 95 -8.67 -17.60 -3.76
C ASN A 95 -9.47 -18.18 -2.59
N LEU A 96 -10.33 -17.35 -1.99
CA LEU A 96 -11.10 -17.71 -0.80
C LEU A 96 -11.99 -18.94 -1.03
N LYS A 97 -12.64 -19.06 -2.18
CA LYS A 97 -13.49 -20.23 -2.51
C LYS A 97 -12.71 -21.54 -2.56
N ASN A 98 -11.50 -21.48 -3.10
CA ASN A 98 -10.63 -22.66 -3.14
C ASN A 98 -10.15 -23.03 -1.74
N TRP A 99 -9.71 -22.05 -0.95
CA TRP A 99 -9.27 -22.28 0.42
C TRP A 99 -10.38 -22.90 1.28
N VAL A 100 -11.62 -22.39 1.19
CA VAL A 100 -12.77 -22.97 1.92
C VAL A 100 -12.98 -24.43 1.54
N LYS A 101 -12.98 -24.78 0.24
CA LYS A 101 -13.13 -26.17 -0.22
C LYS A 101 -11.99 -27.07 0.27
N GLU A 102 -10.75 -26.57 0.29
CA GLU A 102 -9.60 -27.32 0.74
C GLU A 102 -9.61 -27.58 2.24
N THR A 103 -10.22 -26.71 3.03
CA THR A 103 -10.22 -26.77 4.50
C THR A 103 -11.49 -27.34 5.10
N GLU A 104 -12.58 -27.44 4.34
CA GLU A 104 -13.92 -27.85 4.82
C GLU A 104 -13.94 -29.18 5.57
N ASN A 105 -13.11 -30.15 5.18
CA ASN A 105 -13.08 -31.51 5.76
C ASN A 105 -11.76 -31.81 6.48
N ILE A 106 -10.97 -30.83 6.81
CA ILE A 106 -9.67 -30.97 7.45
C ILE A 106 -9.73 -30.31 8.83
N ASN A 107 -9.18 -30.98 9.85
CA ASN A 107 -9.08 -30.36 11.19
C ASN A 107 -8.23 -29.10 11.14
N GLU A 108 -8.65 -28.07 11.89
CA GLU A 108 -7.96 -26.77 11.95
C GLU A 108 -6.48 -26.89 12.33
N SER A 109 -6.13 -27.88 13.17
CA SER A 109 -4.74 -28.18 13.57
C SER A 109 -3.86 -28.71 12.42
N GLU A 110 -4.48 -29.17 11.35
CA GLU A 110 -3.80 -29.70 10.16
C GLU A 110 -3.72 -28.68 9.00
N TRP A 111 -4.32 -27.52 9.17
CA TRP A 111 -4.30 -26.49 8.15
C TRP A 111 -2.87 -25.99 7.89
N LYS A 112 -2.54 -25.91 6.61
CA LYS A 112 -1.26 -25.35 6.18
C LYS A 112 -1.17 -23.86 6.51
N PRO A 113 0.06 -23.32 6.68
CA PRO A 113 0.27 -21.89 6.79
C PRO A 113 -0.38 -21.16 5.61
N HIS A 114 -1.35 -20.32 5.91
CA HIS A 114 -2.10 -19.55 4.92
C HIS A 114 -2.63 -18.28 5.54
N LEU A 115 -2.81 -17.22 4.74
CA LEU A 115 -3.33 -15.95 5.24
C LEU A 115 -4.68 -16.12 5.92
N TYR A 116 -5.59 -16.86 5.31
CA TYR A 116 -6.94 -17.07 5.85
C TYR A 116 -6.96 -17.96 7.09
N SER A 117 -6.12 -18.97 7.16
CA SER A 117 -5.96 -19.78 8.38
C SER A 117 -5.45 -18.94 9.55
N PHE A 118 -4.46 -18.06 9.28
CA PHE A 118 -3.95 -17.14 10.28
C PHE A 118 -5.05 -16.17 10.76
N MET A 119 -5.84 -15.60 9.85
CA MET A 119 -6.92 -14.67 10.20
C MET A 119 -8.06 -15.37 10.94
N TYR A 120 -8.33 -16.64 10.64
CA TYR A 120 -9.26 -17.45 11.41
C TYR A 120 -8.80 -17.56 12.88
N PHE A 121 -7.53 -17.88 13.13
CA PHE A 121 -7.02 -17.97 14.51
C PHE A 121 -7.02 -16.61 15.22
N VAL A 122 -6.69 -15.53 14.55
CA VAL A 122 -6.80 -14.16 15.10
C VAL A 122 -8.24 -13.86 15.50
N TYR A 123 -9.21 -14.18 14.65
CA TYR A 123 -10.63 -14.00 14.94
C TYR A 123 -11.10 -14.87 16.12
N GLN A 124 -10.74 -16.15 16.13
CA GLN A 124 -11.08 -17.04 17.25
C GLN A 124 -10.48 -16.55 18.58
N THR A 125 -9.25 -16.05 18.56
CA THR A 125 -8.63 -15.46 19.76
C THR A 125 -9.42 -14.25 20.24
N MET A 126 -9.82 -13.36 19.34
CA MET A 126 -10.65 -12.20 19.66
C MET A 126 -11.97 -12.62 20.31
N VAL A 127 -12.66 -13.60 19.74
CA VAL A 127 -13.96 -14.08 20.22
C VAL A 127 -13.84 -14.74 21.59
N ASN A 128 -12.84 -15.61 21.75
CA ASN A 128 -12.66 -16.40 22.99
C ASN A 128 -12.15 -15.56 24.16
N GLU A 129 -11.20 -14.67 23.90
CA GLU A 129 -10.59 -13.84 24.95
C GLU A 129 -11.36 -12.53 25.19
N LYS A 130 -12.26 -12.16 24.28
CA LYS A 130 -12.99 -10.88 24.29
C LYS A 130 -12.03 -9.68 24.35
N LYS A 131 -10.95 -9.74 23.59
CA LYS A 131 -9.93 -8.70 23.50
C LYS A 131 -9.69 -8.33 22.05
N ASP A 132 -9.45 -7.04 21.83
CA ASP A 132 -9.07 -6.53 20.53
C ASP A 132 -7.77 -7.18 20.05
N GLN A 133 -7.71 -7.48 18.77
CA GLN A 133 -6.55 -8.04 18.10
C GLN A 133 -5.98 -7.03 17.12
N VAL A 134 -4.66 -6.95 17.05
CA VAL A 134 -3.95 -6.06 16.14
C VAL A 134 -3.06 -6.88 15.20
N VAL A 135 -3.30 -6.73 13.91
CA VAL A 135 -2.47 -7.38 12.86
C VAL A 135 -1.61 -6.34 12.18
N ASN A 136 -0.30 -6.44 12.35
CA ASN A 136 0.67 -5.56 11.72
C ASN A 136 1.25 -6.21 10.46
N MET A 137 1.14 -5.47 9.33
CA MET A 137 1.74 -5.87 8.05
C MET A 137 3.11 -5.22 7.89
N LEU A 138 4.17 -6.00 8.07
CA LEU A 138 5.55 -5.54 7.95
C LEU A 138 6.19 -6.06 6.67
N GLY A 139 7.06 -5.27 6.07
CA GLY A 139 7.82 -5.67 4.89
C GLY A 139 8.25 -4.50 4.02
N GLN A 140 9.18 -4.76 3.13
CA GLN A 140 9.68 -3.77 2.18
C GLN A 140 8.60 -3.35 1.16
N ILE A 141 8.91 -2.29 0.42
CA ILE A 141 8.10 -1.84 -0.71
C ILE A 141 8.00 -2.97 -1.75
N GLY A 142 6.78 -3.24 -2.24
CA GLY A 142 6.54 -4.32 -3.19
C GLY A 142 6.37 -5.72 -2.58
N SER A 143 6.44 -5.88 -1.25
CA SER A 143 6.26 -7.17 -0.58
C SER A 143 4.81 -7.70 -0.59
N GLY A 144 3.84 -6.92 -1.07
CA GLY A 144 2.44 -7.34 -1.16
C GLY A 144 1.57 -6.99 0.05
N LYS A 145 2.01 -6.09 0.95
CA LYS A 145 1.24 -5.69 2.15
C LYS A 145 -0.20 -5.28 1.83
N THR A 146 -0.38 -4.31 0.95
CA THR A 146 -1.72 -3.82 0.57
C THR A 146 -2.56 -4.90 -0.09
N PHE A 147 -1.93 -5.76 -0.90
CA PHE A 147 -2.59 -6.89 -1.53
C PHE A 147 -3.15 -7.86 -0.47
N ASN A 148 -2.33 -8.23 0.51
CA ASN A 148 -2.78 -9.11 1.60
C ASN A 148 -3.87 -8.47 2.46
N ILE A 149 -3.83 -7.16 2.73
CA ILE A 149 -4.89 -6.46 3.47
C ILE A 149 -6.24 -6.60 2.74
N ILE A 150 -6.28 -6.45 1.43
CA ILE A 150 -7.50 -6.61 0.63
C ILE A 150 -8.09 -8.02 0.81
N HIS A 151 -7.26 -9.05 0.76
CA HIS A 151 -7.72 -10.43 0.96
C HIS A 151 -8.13 -10.73 2.42
N ILE A 152 -7.52 -10.09 3.40
CA ILE A 152 -7.99 -10.14 4.80
C ILE A 152 -9.40 -9.57 4.91
N ILE A 153 -9.66 -8.44 4.27
CA ILE A 153 -10.99 -7.82 4.28
C ILE A 153 -12.00 -8.70 3.57
N GLU A 154 -11.64 -9.25 2.41
CA GLU A 154 -12.46 -10.22 1.68
C GLU A 154 -12.85 -11.39 2.59
N TYR A 155 -11.87 -11.97 3.28
CA TYR A 155 -12.10 -13.05 4.24
C TYR A 155 -13.11 -12.65 5.31
N PHE A 156 -12.90 -11.54 6.00
CA PHE A 156 -13.80 -11.11 7.07
C PHE A 156 -15.18 -10.74 6.57
N CYS A 157 -15.30 -10.06 5.46
CA CYS A 157 -16.61 -9.73 4.89
C CYS A 157 -17.38 -10.98 4.48
N CYS A 158 -16.71 -11.97 3.86
CA CYS A 158 -17.37 -13.18 3.37
C CYS A 158 -17.67 -14.20 4.46
N MET A 159 -16.77 -14.36 5.46
CA MET A 159 -16.88 -15.41 6.47
C MET A 159 -17.62 -14.95 7.74
N VAL A 160 -17.54 -13.67 8.07
CA VAL A 160 -18.03 -13.12 9.33
C VAL A 160 -19.02 -11.97 9.14
N GLY A 161 -19.10 -11.42 7.94
CA GLY A 161 -20.02 -10.32 7.62
C GLY A 161 -21.50 -10.73 7.67
N PRO A 162 -22.43 -9.77 7.78
CA PRO A 162 -23.86 -10.03 7.62
C PRO A 162 -24.15 -10.51 6.20
N GLU A 163 -24.96 -11.55 6.07
CA GLU A 163 -25.23 -12.21 4.77
C GLU A 163 -25.70 -11.24 3.67
N ASN A 164 -26.45 -10.22 4.04
CA ASN A 164 -27.07 -9.26 3.08
C ASN A 164 -26.15 -8.10 2.67
N LEU A 165 -24.99 -7.89 3.35
CA LEU A 165 -24.13 -6.72 3.15
C LEU A 165 -22.67 -7.08 2.82
N GLN A 166 -22.35 -8.35 2.70
CA GLN A 166 -20.97 -8.84 2.56
C GLN A 166 -20.24 -8.23 1.35
N ILE A 167 -20.88 -8.26 0.18
CA ILE A 167 -20.29 -7.79 -1.07
C ILE A 167 -20.20 -6.26 -1.09
N GLU A 168 -21.24 -5.57 -0.67
CA GLU A 168 -21.27 -4.11 -0.66
C GLU A 168 -20.24 -3.53 0.32
N THR A 169 -20.15 -4.10 1.52
CA THR A 169 -19.16 -3.69 2.53
C THR A 169 -17.73 -3.90 2.03
N PHE A 170 -17.46 -5.07 1.43
CA PHE A 170 -16.15 -5.34 0.84
C PHE A 170 -15.82 -4.35 -0.27
N ASP A 171 -16.76 -4.08 -1.17
CA ASP A 171 -16.57 -3.14 -2.27
C ASP A 171 -16.27 -1.72 -1.78
N ILE A 172 -16.98 -1.24 -0.77
CA ILE A 172 -16.73 0.09 -0.19
C ILE A 172 -15.33 0.17 0.40
N ILE A 173 -14.94 -0.79 1.25
CA ILE A 173 -13.62 -0.80 1.89
C ILE A 173 -12.52 -0.93 0.83
N HIS A 174 -12.68 -1.86 -0.11
CA HIS A 174 -11.69 -2.09 -1.16
C HIS A 174 -11.49 -0.85 -2.04
N LYS A 175 -12.57 -0.19 -2.43
CA LYS A 175 -12.49 1.04 -3.23
C LYS A 175 -11.94 2.23 -2.45
N SER A 176 -12.21 2.30 -1.13
CA SER A 176 -11.60 3.30 -0.26
C SER A 176 -10.06 3.13 -0.19
N ILE A 177 -9.59 1.88 -0.07
CA ILE A 177 -8.16 1.57 -0.11
C ILE A 177 -7.57 1.94 -1.47
N GLN A 178 -8.26 1.62 -2.57
CA GLN A 178 -7.79 1.96 -3.92
C GLN A 178 -7.69 3.48 -4.12
N LEU A 179 -8.68 4.24 -3.66
CA LEU A 179 -8.68 5.69 -3.75
C LEU A 179 -7.50 6.29 -2.98
N THR A 180 -7.30 5.88 -1.73
CA THR A 180 -6.16 6.30 -0.91
C THR A 180 -4.82 5.91 -1.54
N HIS A 181 -4.74 4.71 -2.10
CA HIS A 181 -3.54 4.23 -2.78
C HIS A 181 -3.20 5.08 -3.99
N ILE A 182 -4.17 5.44 -4.84
CA ILE A 182 -3.96 6.31 -6.00
C ILE A 182 -3.47 7.69 -5.55
N MET A 183 -4.06 8.26 -4.50
CA MET A 183 -3.69 9.58 -3.98
C MET A 183 -2.27 9.61 -3.40
N GLY A 184 -1.83 8.53 -2.76
CA GLY A 184 -0.53 8.43 -2.09
C GLY A 184 0.48 7.54 -2.81
N SER A 185 0.26 7.15 -4.05
CA SER A 185 1.18 6.25 -4.75
C SER A 185 2.40 6.97 -5.32
N ILE A 186 3.53 6.26 -5.23
CA ILE A 186 4.81 6.66 -5.82
C ILE A 186 5.22 5.59 -6.82
N PHE A 187 5.48 5.96 -8.06
CA PHE A 187 6.04 5.05 -9.04
C PHE A 187 7.52 4.88 -8.86
N ARG A 188 7.95 3.63 -8.82
CA ARG A 188 9.35 3.24 -8.90
C ARG A 188 9.52 2.30 -10.09
N GLU A 189 10.72 2.26 -10.67
CA GLU A 189 11.00 1.44 -11.86
C GLU A 189 10.66 -0.05 -11.64
N ASN A 190 10.91 -0.55 -10.43
CA ASN A 190 10.64 -1.93 -10.05
C ASN A 190 9.22 -2.16 -9.48
N ASN A 191 8.49 -1.10 -9.14
CA ASN A 191 7.14 -1.18 -8.59
C ASN A 191 6.32 0.07 -8.97
N LEU A 192 5.42 -0.11 -9.92
CA LEU A 192 4.61 0.97 -10.46
C LEU A 192 3.50 1.44 -9.51
N GLU A 193 3.17 0.64 -8.50
CA GLU A 193 2.09 0.93 -7.54
C GLU A 193 2.61 0.86 -6.10
N SER A 194 3.65 1.63 -5.79
CA SER A 194 4.17 1.72 -4.44
C SER A 194 3.35 2.70 -3.61
N SER A 195 2.84 2.27 -2.47
CA SER A 195 2.15 3.17 -1.51
C SER A 195 3.15 3.91 -0.64
N SER A 196 2.98 5.23 -0.49
CA SER A 196 3.66 6.05 0.51
C SER A 196 2.80 6.31 1.75
N CYS A 197 1.53 5.86 1.74
CA CYS A 197 0.62 6.02 2.85
C CYS A 197 0.56 4.75 3.69
N GLY A 198 0.59 4.90 5.01
CA GLY A 198 0.13 3.89 5.94
C GLY A 198 -1.39 3.84 5.93
N ILE A 199 -1.95 2.66 6.14
CA ILE A 199 -3.38 2.45 6.28
C ILE A 199 -3.63 1.81 7.62
N LEU A 200 -4.51 2.41 8.42
CA LEU A 200 -5.06 1.80 9.61
C LEU A 200 -6.53 1.52 9.35
N LEU A 201 -6.88 0.24 9.35
CA LEU A 201 -8.26 -0.22 9.21
C LEU A 201 -8.69 -0.85 10.53
N ARG A 202 -9.81 -0.40 11.07
CA ARG A 202 -10.45 -0.96 12.25
C ARG A 202 -11.76 -1.63 11.83
N LEU A 203 -11.93 -2.88 12.18
CA LEU A 203 -13.17 -3.64 11.99
C LEU A 203 -13.85 -3.79 13.36
N GLY A 204 -15.07 -3.27 13.48
CA GLY A 204 -15.89 -3.42 14.68
C GLY A 204 -16.81 -4.64 14.57
N PHE A 205 -16.91 -5.42 15.66
CA PHE A 205 -17.76 -6.59 15.74
C PHE A 205 -18.85 -6.38 16.78
N ASN A 206 -20.07 -6.86 16.49
CA ASN A 206 -21.18 -6.82 17.41
C ASN A 206 -21.15 -8.00 18.40
N ASN A 207 -22.15 -8.08 19.29
CA ASN A 207 -22.25 -9.17 20.29
C ASN A 207 -22.40 -10.57 19.66
N ASP A 208 -22.86 -10.66 18.44
CA ASP A 208 -22.98 -11.91 17.66
C ASP A 208 -21.69 -12.21 16.88
N ASN A 209 -20.61 -11.47 17.17
CA ASN A 209 -19.31 -11.56 16.52
C ASN A 209 -19.36 -11.31 15.00
N LYS A 210 -20.36 -10.54 14.52
CA LYS A 210 -20.48 -10.11 13.13
C LYS A 210 -19.93 -8.70 12.93
N ILE A 211 -19.34 -8.44 11.78
CA ILE A 211 -18.87 -7.09 11.44
C ILE A 211 -20.08 -6.16 11.41
N CYS A 212 -20.00 -5.07 12.17
CA CYS A 212 -21.06 -4.05 12.23
C CYS A 212 -20.55 -2.65 11.89
N ASN A 213 -19.25 -2.44 11.91
CA ASN A 213 -18.64 -1.14 11.61
C ASN A 213 -17.24 -1.32 11.06
N PHE A 214 -16.79 -0.36 10.27
CA PHE A 214 -15.38 -0.21 9.91
C PHE A 214 -14.99 1.26 9.98
N ASP A 215 -13.74 1.50 10.35
CA ASP A 215 -13.11 2.81 10.35
C ASP A 215 -11.79 2.73 9.56
N PHE A 216 -11.58 3.72 8.72
CA PHE A 216 -10.46 3.75 7.80
C PHE A 216 -9.69 5.06 7.96
N GLU A 217 -8.42 4.95 8.29
CA GLU A 217 -7.54 6.09 8.46
C GLU A 217 -6.31 5.95 7.55
N ALA A 218 -6.13 6.93 6.68
CA ALA A 218 -4.93 7.03 5.86
C ALA A 218 -3.88 7.88 6.59
N GLN A 219 -2.71 7.31 6.81
CA GLN A 219 -1.58 7.97 7.46
C GLN A 219 -0.50 8.27 6.43
N ILE A 220 -0.27 9.56 6.17
CA ILE A 220 0.84 10.00 5.32
C ILE A 220 2.05 10.17 6.25
N LEU A 221 2.80 9.09 6.45
CA LEU A 221 3.96 9.06 7.34
C LEU A 221 5.18 9.78 6.75
N ASP A 222 5.21 9.96 5.45
CA ASP A 222 6.38 10.44 4.73
C ASP A 222 6.06 11.64 3.85
N CYS A 223 5.84 12.79 4.50
CA CYS A 223 5.63 14.06 3.80
C CYS A 223 6.89 14.56 3.07
N THR A 224 8.06 13.98 3.35
CA THR A 224 9.36 14.46 2.86
C THR A 224 9.91 13.71 1.65
N LEU A 225 9.33 12.56 1.28
CA LEU A 225 9.78 11.71 0.17
C LEU A 225 9.08 11.92 -1.20
N PRO A 226 8.51 13.07 -1.52
CA PRO A 226 8.07 13.28 -2.91
C PRO A 226 9.23 13.28 -3.90
N PHE A 227 10.49 13.24 -3.45
CA PHE A 227 11.69 13.51 -4.25
C PHE A 227 12.66 12.33 -4.32
N SER A 228 12.16 11.10 -4.41
CA SER A 228 13.01 9.95 -4.73
C SER A 228 13.67 10.17 -6.10
N GLU A 229 15.00 10.08 -6.16
CA GLU A 229 15.75 10.23 -7.42
C GLU A 229 15.34 9.22 -8.50
N ASN A 230 14.72 8.11 -8.10
CA ASN A 230 14.34 6.98 -8.95
C ASN A 230 12.83 6.71 -8.99
N GLY A 231 11.99 7.71 -8.75
CA GLY A 231 10.54 7.53 -8.72
C GLY A 231 9.74 8.75 -9.17
N ARG A 232 8.46 8.53 -9.50
CA ARG A 232 7.47 9.59 -9.76
C ARG A 232 6.56 9.68 -8.55
N SER A 233 6.68 10.76 -7.78
CA SER A 233 5.83 10.98 -6.60
C SER A 233 4.44 11.46 -7.00
N PHE A 234 3.44 11.05 -6.21
CA PHE A 234 2.04 11.40 -6.44
C PHE A 234 1.58 11.11 -7.86
N SER A 235 1.46 9.83 -8.16
CA SER A 235 1.09 9.31 -9.48
C SER A 235 -0.13 10.00 -10.08
N ILE A 236 -1.09 10.41 -9.26
CA ILE A 236 -2.30 11.11 -9.71
C ILE A 236 -2.00 12.45 -10.39
N LEU A 237 -1.00 13.20 -9.93
CA LEU A 237 -0.61 14.48 -10.55
C LEU A 237 0.01 14.25 -11.94
N HIS A 238 0.82 13.20 -12.07
CA HIS A 238 1.37 12.79 -13.37
C HIS A 238 0.26 12.30 -14.30
N SER A 239 -0.67 11.52 -13.77
CA SER A 239 -1.81 11.01 -14.52
C SER A 239 -2.72 12.13 -15.03
N LEU A 240 -2.91 13.19 -14.24
CA LEU A 240 -3.64 14.38 -14.69
C LEU A 240 -2.94 15.05 -15.88
N VAL A 241 -1.64 15.24 -15.82
CA VAL A 241 -0.88 15.85 -16.92
C VAL A 241 -0.83 14.93 -18.14
N GLY A 242 -0.64 13.62 -17.94
CA GLY A 242 -0.47 12.65 -19.02
C GLY A 242 -1.77 12.28 -19.75
N ALA A 243 -2.90 12.19 -19.01
CA ALA A 243 -4.15 11.64 -19.52
C ALA A 243 -5.26 12.67 -19.81
N ALA A 244 -5.22 13.87 -19.20
CA ALA A 244 -6.21 14.90 -19.46
C ALA A 244 -6.15 15.38 -20.93
N ASN A 245 -7.32 15.57 -21.55
CA ASN A 245 -7.41 16.10 -22.90
C ASN A 245 -7.07 17.61 -22.96
N SER A 246 -6.83 18.15 -24.15
CA SER A 246 -6.41 19.54 -24.35
C SER A 246 -7.43 20.57 -23.82
N ASP A 247 -8.73 20.26 -23.88
CA ASP A 247 -9.76 21.17 -23.39
C ASP A 247 -9.74 21.25 -21.85
N ILE A 248 -9.60 20.12 -21.17
CA ILE A 248 -9.44 20.06 -19.71
C ILE A 248 -8.15 20.80 -19.32
N LYS A 249 -7.04 20.53 -20.01
CA LYS A 249 -5.77 21.20 -19.73
C LYS A 249 -5.87 22.71 -19.84
N ARG A 250 -6.48 23.20 -20.91
CA ARG A 250 -6.66 24.64 -21.16
C ARG A 250 -7.58 25.26 -20.13
N THR A 251 -8.71 24.61 -19.84
CA THR A 251 -9.71 25.13 -18.89
C THR A 251 -9.14 25.26 -17.49
N PHE A 252 -8.42 24.25 -17.04
CA PHE A 252 -7.91 24.18 -15.65
C PHE A 252 -6.46 24.64 -15.50
N GLY A 253 -5.84 25.18 -16.53
CA GLY A 253 -4.43 25.63 -16.46
C GLY A 253 -3.43 24.52 -16.23
N ILE A 254 -3.73 23.30 -16.72
CA ILE A 254 -2.83 22.16 -16.61
C ILE A 254 -1.76 22.25 -17.71
N PRO A 255 -0.50 21.93 -17.41
CA PRO A 255 0.55 21.89 -18.43
C PRO A 255 0.25 20.88 -19.53
N GLU A 256 0.65 21.18 -20.78
CA GLU A 256 0.42 20.28 -21.92
C GLU A 256 1.18 18.96 -21.79
N ASP A 257 2.41 19.01 -21.27
CA ASP A 257 3.23 17.82 -21.05
C ASP A 257 4.13 17.97 -19.81
N GLU A 258 4.74 16.86 -19.39
CA GLU A 258 5.66 16.80 -18.27
C GLU A 258 7.07 17.30 -18.59
N ILE A 259 7.44 17.39 -19.86
CA ILE A 259 8.84 17.62 -20.30
C ILE A 259 9.35 19.00 -19.89
N HIS A 260 8.43 19.97 -19.84
CA HIS A 260 8.74 21.35 -19.49
C HIS A 260 8.63 21.68 -18.01
N LEU A 261 8.21 20.72 -17.18
CA LEU A 261 8.01 20.90 -15.76
C LEU A 261 9.26 20.46 -14.99
N ASN A 262 9.83 21.36 -14.17
CA ASN A 262 11.03 21.07 -13.39
C ASN A 262 10.82 19.95 -12.40
N PHE A 263 9.64 19.91 -11.78
CA PHE A 263 9.23 18.87 -10.85
C PHE A 263 9.22 17.50 -11.53
N PHE A 264 8.63 17.38 -12.72
CA PHE A 264 8.53 16.14 -13.46
C PHE A 264 9.83 15.82 -14.24
N ARG A 265 10.58 16.84 -14.66
CA ARG A 265 11.79 16.69 -15.48
C ARG A 265 12.96 16.05 -14.75
N LYS A 266 13.08 16.25 -13.43
CA LYS A 266 14.10 15.58 -12.62
C LYS A 266 14.00 14.07 -12.75
N PHE A 267 12.78 13.54 -12.83
CA PHE A 267 12.52 12.10 -12.91
C PHE A 267 12.59 11.56 -14.35
N SER A 268 12.13 12.32 -15.32
CA SER A 268 12.04 11.84 -16.70
C SER A 268 13.40 11.63 -17.39
N LYS A 269 14.47 12.24 -16.89
CA LYS A 269 15.81 12.15 -17.51
C LYS A 269 16.45 10.76 -17.35
N ASN A 270 16.16 10.07 -16.26
CA ASN A 270 16.86 8.84 -15.89
C ASN A 270 16.17 7.57 -16.41
N PHE A 271 14.96 7.67 -16.96
CA PHE A 271 14.20 6.50 -17.41
C PHE A 271 14.43 6.17 -18.90
N SER A 272 14.47 4.87 -19.19
CA SER A 272 14.51 4.36 -20.57
C SER A 272 13.25 4.75 -21.36
N LYS A 273 13.34 4.75 -22.71
CA LYS A 273 12.17 4.99 -23.58
C LYS A 273 11.02 4.02 -23.27
N LYS A 274 11.32 2.74 -23.08
CA LYS A 274 10.35 1.69 -22.72
C LYS A 274 9.65 1.98 -21.39
N THR A 275 10.38 2.44 -20.39
CA THR A 275 9.84 2.82 -19.09
C THR A 275 8.89 4.01 -19.20
N LYS A 276 9.23 5.01 -20.02
CA LYS A 276 8.37 6.18 -20.28
C LYS A 276 7.07 5.82 -21.00
N GLU A 277 7.11 4.93 -21.96
CA GLU A 277 5.90 4.42 -22.63
C GLU A 277 4.99 3.66 -21.67
N ARG A 278 5.58 2.85 -20.80
CA ARG A 278 4.86 2.15 -19.74
C ARG A 278 4.19 3.10 -18.75
N PHE A 279 4.84 4.19 -18.38
CA PHE A 279 4.24 5.23 -17.54
C PHE A 279 3.03 5.89 -18.21
N LYS A 280 3.09 6.21 -19.50
CA LYS A 280 1.96 6.83 -20.20
C LYS A 280 0.70 5.95 -20.21
N LEU A 281 0.87 4.66 -20.46
CA LEU A 281 -0.25 3.71 -20.42
C LEU A 281 -0.84 3.64 -19.02
N ASN A 282 0.01 3.59 -18.01
CA ASN A 282 -0.40 3.53 -16.62
C ASN A 282 -1.05 4.84 -16.15
N ASP A 283 -0.62 6.01 -16.63
CA ASP A 283 -1.23 7.30 -16.32
C ASP A 283 -2.69 7.35 -16.77
N LEU A 284 -2.99 6.86 -17.96
CA LEU A 284 -4.36 6.79 -18.47
C LEU A 284 -5.23 5.81 -17.65
N GLU A 285 -4.67 4.66 -17.30
CA GLU A 285 -5.35 3.67 -16.48
C GLU A 285 -5.67 4.21 -15.09
N ILE A 286 -4.70 4.85 -14.42
CA ILE A 286 -4.88 5.47 -13.11
C ILE A 286 -5.94 6.57 -13.17
N TRP A 287 -5.88 7.44 -14.17
CA TRP A 287 -6.84 8.51 -14.36
C TRP A 287 -8.27 7.98 -14.49
N ASN A 288 -8.48 6.98 -15.33
CA ASN A 288 -9.78 6.37 -15.52
C ASN A 288 -10.28 5.66 -14.25
N ARG A 289 -9.39 4.95 -13.56
CA ARG A 289 -9.70 4.28 -12.29
C ARG A 289 -10.08 5.30 -11.21
N TYR A 290 -9.34 6.41 -11.11
CA TYR A 290 -9.61 7.48 -10.16
C TYR A 290 -11.02 8.06 -10.35
N PHE A 291 -11.38 8.41 -11.60
CA PHE A 291 -12.73 8.90 -11.90
C PHE A 291 -13.83 7.86 -11.63
N GLY A 292 -13.56 6.60 -11.92
CA GLY A 292 -14.47 5.52 -11.58
C GLY A 292 -14.73 5.43 -10.08
N LEU A 293 -13.70 5.62 -9.26
CA LEU A 293 -13.82 5.64 -7.79
C LEU A 293 -14.58 6.86 -7.29
N LEU A 294 -14.31 8.06 -7.82
CA LEU A 294 -15.08 9.25 -7.44
C LEU A 294 -16.56 9.11 -7.75
N LYS A 295 -16.90 8.53 -8.91
CA LYS A 295 -18.29 8.22 -9.26
C LYS A 295 -18.92 7.18 -8.34
N PHE A 296 -18.18 6.15 -7.96
CA PHE A 296 -18.66 5.14 -7.03
C PHE A 296 -19.02 5.74 -5.66
N PHE A 297 -18.26 6.73 -5.20
CA PHE A 297 -18.53 7.45 -3.95
C PHE A 297 -19.46 8.66 -4.12
N ASP A 298 -20.20 8.72 -5.23
CA ASP A 298 -21.20 9.76 -5.54
C ASP A 298 -20.68 11.22 -5.47
N PHE A 299 -19.38 11.42 -5.77
CA PHE A 299 -18.84 12.77 -5.91
C PHE A 299 -19.58 13.53 -7.02
N LYS A 300 -20.08 14.70 -6.69
CA LYS A 300 -20.77 15.59 -7.63
C LYS A 300 -19.77 16.17 -8.63
N LYS A 301 -20.31 16.60 -9.78
CA LYS A 301 -19.47 17.18 -10.84
C LYS A 301 -18.68 18.40 -10.36
N GLU A 302 -19.31 19.21 -9.52
CA GLU A 302 -18.69 20.41 -8.92
C GLU A 302 -17.53 20.05 -8.02
N GLU A 303 -17.67 19.03 -7.18
CA GLU A 303 -16.60 18.52 -6.30
C GLU A 303 -15.42 17.95 -7.10
N ILE A 304 -15.72 17.23 -8.17
CA ILE A 304 -14.67 16.71 -9.09
C ILE A 304 -13.91 17.86 -9.75
N ILE A 305 -14.60 18.93 -10.14
CA ILE A 305 -14.00 20.13 -10.70
C ILE A 305 -13.06 20.78 -9.68
N GLU A 306 -13.49 20.93 -8.43
CA GLU A 306 -12.67 21.47 -7.35
C GLU A 306 -11.42 20.64 -7.10
N ILE A 307 -11.53 19.32 -7.10
CA ILE A 307 -10.37 18.41 -6.98
C ILE A 307 -9.38 18.63 -8.12
N ILE A 308 -9.84 18.74 -9.37
CA ILE A 308 -8.97 19.00 -10.52
C ILE A 308 -8.27 20.36 -10.39
N GLN A 309 -8.99 21.37 -9.91
CA GLN A 309 -8.42 22.71 -9.65
C GLN A 309 -7.32 22.65 -8.60
N ILE A 310 -7.54 21.92 -7.49
CA ILE A 310 -6.54 21.72 -6.44
C ILE A 310 -5.30 21.03 -7.00
N PHE A 311 -5.47 19.96 -7.77
CA PHE A 311 -4.33 19.26 -8.38
C PHE A 311 -3.57 20.17 -9.36
N SER A 312 -4.28 20.90 -10.19
CA SER A 312 -3.66 21.85 -11.10
C SER A 312 -2.91 22.97 -10.36
N PHE A 313 -3.49 23.48 -9.27
CA PHE A 313 -2.82 24.43 -8.40
C PHE A 313 -1.51 23.86 -7.84
N LEU A 314 -1.54 22.66 -7.27
CA LEU A 314 -0.35 22.00 -6.72
C LEU A 314 0.75 21.81 -7.77
N ILE A 315 0.40 21.38 -8.97
CA ILE A 315 1.35 21.24 -10.08
C ILE A 315 2.01 22.57 -10.41
N ASN A 316 1.24 23.64 -10.57
CA ASN A 316 1.75 24.93 -10.99
C ASN A 316 2.52 25.66 -9.86
N VAL A 317 2.14 25.48 -8.59
CA VAL A 317 2.91 26.02 -7.47
C VAL A 317 4.29 25.39 -7.37
N ASN A 318 4.42 24.10 -7.59
CA ASN A 318 5.72 23.42 -7.60
C ASN A 318 6.65 23.87 -8.72
N GLU A 319 6.09 24.46 -9.79
CA GLU A 319 6.85 24.97 -10.92
C GLU A 319 7.19 26.47 -10.79
N LEU A 320 6.78 27.13 -9.73
CA LEU A 320 7.13 28.53 -9.51
C LEU A 320 8.63 28.70 -9.30
N GLY A 321 9.24 29.47 -10.17
CA GLY A 321 10.61 29.94 -9.96
C GLY A 321 10.62 31.03 -8.88
N ILE A 322 11.16 30.70 -7.71
CA ILE A 322 11.35 31.67 -6.62
C ILE A 322 12.83 32.02 -6.54
N THR A 323 13.15 33.28 -6.73
CA THR A 323 14.54 33.77 -6.69
C THR A 323 14.68 34.89 -5.66
N LYS A 324 15.84 34.98 -5.03
CA LYS A 324 16.16 36.15 -4.20
C LYS A 324 16.22 37.39 -5.08
N GLY A 325 15.56 38.43 -4.70
CA GLY A 325 15.50 39.70 -5.44
C GLY A 325 15.21 40.87 -4.53
N LYS A 326 15.20 42.07 -5.14
CA LYS A 326 14.80 43.31 -4.46
C LYS A 326 13.56 43.88 -5.14
N VAL A 327 12.57 44.24 -4.37
CA VAL A 327 11.41 44.98 -4.85
C VAL A 327 11.37 46.29 -4.04
N ASN A 328 11.44 47.43 -4.72
CA ASN A 328 11.47 48.75 -4.06
C ASN A 328 12.55 48.84 -2.95
N GLU A 329 13.77 48.35 -3.27
CA GLU A 329 14.94 48.34 -2.36
C GLU A 329 14.84 47.34 -1.17
N ILE A 330 13.70 46.70 -0.97
CA ILE A 330 13.50 45.68 0.05
C ILE A 330 13.98 44.36 -0.48
N SER A 331 14.92 43.72 0.22
CA SER A 331 15.41 42.39 -0.10
C SER A 331 14.35 41.34 0.25
N GLY A 332 14.03 40.47 -0.65
CA GLY A 332 13.01 39.42 -0.47
C GLY A 332 13.10 38.34 -1.54
N TYR A 333 12.01 37.65 -1.74
CA TYR A 333 11.87 36.65 -2.78
C TYR A 333 10.93 37.14 -3.88
N VAL A 334 11.31 36.95 -5.12
CA VAL A 334 10.55 37.35 -6.31
C VAL A 334 10.13 36.11 -7.05
N ILE A 335 8.86 36.05 -7.42
CA ILE A 335 8.32 35.00 -8.27
C ILE A 335 8.63 35.37 -9.74
N SER A 336 9.29 34.48 -10.43
CA SER A 336 9.57 34.66 -11.86
C SER A 336 8.27 34.67 -12.67
N LYS A 337 8.08 35.72 -13.49
CA LYS A 337 6.94 35.80 -14.41
C LYS A 337 7.14 34.78 -15.53
N GLY A 338 6.34 33.72 -15.54
CA GLY A 338 6.38 32.66 -16.53
C GLY A 338 5.00 32.10 -16.85
N GLN A 339 4.96 31.03 -17.63
CA GLN A 339 3.68 30.37 -17.96
C GLN A 339 2.96 29.84 -16.71
N CYS A 340 3.71 29.38 -15.70
CA CYS A 340 3.14 28.90 -14.43
C CYS A 340 2.40 29.99 -13.67
N SER A 341 2.92 31.23 -13.61
CA SER A 341 2.24 32.34 -12.95
C SER A 341 0.94 32.72 -13.64
N LYS A 342 0.87 32.65 -14.98
CA LYS A 342 -0.36 32.86 -15.75
C LYS A 342 -1.40 31.77 -15.49
N ARG A 343 -0.99 30.50 -15.43
CA ARG A 343 -1.86 29.37 -15.11
C ARG A 343 -2.42 29.47 -13.69
N LEU A 344 -1.57 29.81 -12.73
CA LEU A 344 -1.99 30.04 -11.35
C LEU A 344 -3.02 31.18 -11.23
N SER A 345 -2.85 32.26 -11.98
CA SER A 345 -3.84 33.35 -12.02
C SER A 345 -5.21 32.85 -12.49
N ILE A 346 -5.26 32.00 -13.51
CA ILE A 346 -6.49 31.39 -14.00
C ILE A 346 -7.13 30.53 -12.90
N ILE A 347 -6.34 29.65 -12.28
CA ILE A 347 -6.82 28.73 -11.25
C ILE A 347 -7.35 29.48 -10.03
N LEU A 348 -6.62 30.49 -9.57
CA LEU A 348 -7.00 31.30 -8.41
C LEU A 348 -8.30 32.10 -8.68
N ASN A 349 -8.47 32.62 -9.89
CA ASN A 349 -9.71 33.26 -10.28
C ASN A 349 -10.89 32.28 -10.27
N MET A 350 -10.68 31.04 -10.74
CA MET A 350 -11.73 30.00 -10.71
C MET A 350 -12.08 29.58 -9.28
N MET A 351 -11.09 29.46 -8.41
CA MET A 351 -11.29 29.11 -6.99
C MET A 351 -11.81 30.28 -6.14
N LYS A 352 -12.00 31.45 -6.75
CA LYS A 352 -12.34 32.72 -6.03
C LYS A 352 -11.36 33.03 -4.88
N MET A 353 -10.14 32.60 -5.01
CA MET A 353 -9.08 32.89 -4.05
C MET A 353 -8.36 34.18 -4.45
N ILE A 354 -8.22 35.08 -3.51
CA ILE A 354 -7.40 36.28 -3.69
C ILE A 354 -6.03 35.99 -3.13
N LEU A 355 -5.04 35.85 -4.01
CA LEU A 355 -3.66 35.79 -3.59
C LEU A 355 -3.12 37.24 -3.54
N PHE A 356 -2.87 37.71 -2.35
CA PHE A 356 -2.10 38.95 -2.19
C PHE A 356 -0.65 38.61 -2.54
N ILE A 357 -0.27 38.86 -3.79
CA ILE A 357 1.13 38.89 -4.19
C ILE A 357 1.63 40.30 -3.84
N ILE A 358 2.32 40.41 -2.74
CA ILE A 358 3.08 41.60 -2.35
C ILE A 358 4.38 41.70 -3.14
#